data_525e1ca815e04c91ee82ddf41015d4f6
#
_entry.id   525e1ca815e04c91ee82ddf41015d4f6
#
_cell.length_a   1.000
_cell.length_b   1.000
_cell.length_c   1.000
_cell.angle_alpha   90.00
_cell.angle_beta   90.00
_cell.angle_gamma   90.00
#
_symmetry.space_group_name_H-M   'P 1'
#
loop_
_entity.id
_entity.type
_entity.pdbx_description
1 polymer ?
#
loop_
_entity_poly.entity_id
_entity_poly.type
_entity_poly.pdbx_seq_one_letter_code
_entity_poly.pdbx_strand_id
1 'polypeptide(L)'
;KTSGLRTATYRHLRRHWQFINELLLFDMDDKHFFGIHIYGEDQSPHFLHSAALYHPDTVLRSLMHDGSGEEPGFKDPHTGTWDLRPHASRIESIDEAELKTWQSVTGSEDWRSTPMVSTVNSAASRTLSTLAVQPRISLLDLQFSRGWDESIDRQKGRFIQRWGQSSWEDAILQGPHLHVSTPLYKQPNESMKHNQDWTSTDLE
;
A
#
# COMPACT_ATOMS: atom_id res chain seq x y z
N LYS A 1 6.82 5.54 21.12
CA LYS A 1 7.06 4.50 22.17
C LYS A 1 7.72 3.21 21.62
N THR A 2 7.82 3.01 20.32
CA THR A 2 8.38 1.79 19.69
C THR A 2 9.80 1.96 19.14
N SER A 3 10.37 3.18 19.16
CA SER A 3 11.69 3.46 18.56
C SER A 3 12.82 2.67 19.21
N GLY A 4 12.89 2.63 20.53
CA GLY A 4 13.93 1.87 21.24
C GLY A 4 13.88 0.36 20.97
N LEU A 5 12.66 -0.21 20.86
CA LEU A 5 12.50 -1.63 20.52
C LEU A 5 13.01 -1.90 19.10
N ARG A 6 12.69 -1.05 18.12
CA ARG A 6 13.18 -1.24 16.75
C ARG A 6 14.69 -1.15 16.64
N THR A 7 15.29 -0.16 17.33
CA THR A 7 16.74 -0.03 17.38
C THR A 7 17.42 -1.30 17.89
N ALA A 8 16.93 -1.85 19.01
CA ALA A 8 17.44 -3.12 19.52
C ALA A 8 17.17 -4.29 18.55
N THR A 9 15.95 -4.34 17.98
CA THR A 9 15.60 -5.37 17.00
C THR A 9 16.57 -5.40 15.84
N TYR A 10 16.87 -4.27 15.20
CA TYR A 10 17.74 -4.25 14.01
C TYR A 10 19.19 -4.68 14.30
N ARG A 11 19.68 -4.42 15.49
CA ARG A 11 21.01 -4.86 15.90
C ARG A 11 21.12 -6.38 16.10
N HIS A 12 20.02 -7.01 16.49
CA HIS A 12 20.01 -8.46 16.75
C HIS A 12 19.43 -9.27 15.58
N LEU A 13 18.66 -8.64 14.68
CA LEU A 13 17.98 -9.33 13.58
C LEU A 13 19.00 -9.90 12.59
N ARG A 14 18.72 -11.14 12.14
CA ARG A 14 19.49 -11.84 11.11
C ARG A 14 18.64 -12.15 9.90
N ARG A 15 17.35 -12.49 10.12
CA ARG A 15 16.39 -12.77 9.08
C ARG A 15 15.02 -12.28 9.49
N HIS A 16 14.31 -11.70 8.54
CA HIS A 16 12.94 -11.27 8.69
C HIS A 16 12.14 -11.71 7.46
N TRP A 17 11.18 -12.61 7.67
CA TRP A 17 10.26 -13.07 6.65
C TRP A 17 8.84 -12.63 7.00
N GLN A 18 8.21 -11.80 6.17
CA GLN A 18 6.87 -11.31 6.40
C GLN A 18 5.89 -11.99 5.44
N PHE A 19 4.90 -12.61 6.01
CA PHE A 19 3.84 -13.34 5.30
C PHE A 19 2.51 -12.62 5.39
N ILE A 20 1.66 -12.86 4.39
CA ILE A 20 0.24 -12.51 4.37
C ILE A 20 -0.54 -13.81 4.36
N ASN A 21 -1.56 -13.94 5.20
CA ASN A 21 -2.30 -15.19 5.41
C ASN A 21 -3.32 -15.52 4.30
N GLU A 22 -3.19 -14.94 3.13
CA GLU A 22 -4.10 -15.10 1.97
C GLU A 22 -4.33 -16.56 1.55
N LEU A 23 -3.40 -17.45 1.84
CA LEU A 23 -3.53 -18.88 1.59
C LEU A 23 -3.99 -19.68 2.82
N LEU A 24 -4.45 -19.00 3.86
CA LEU A 24 -4.97 -19.59 5.10
C LEU A 24 -4.00 -20.59 5.73
N LEU A 25 -2.72 -20.24 5.79
CA LEU A 25 -1.70 -21.05 6.48
C LEU A 25 -1.99 -21.20 7.98
N PHE A 26 -2.71 -20.24 8.56
CA PHE A 26 -3.19 -20.24 9.93
C PHE A 26 -4.69 -19.96 9.96
N ASP A 27 -5.35 -20.46 10.99
CA ASP A 27 -6.77 -20.23 11.26
C ASP A 27 -6.98 -18.81 11.81
N MET A 28 -6.79 -17.83 10.96
CA MET A 28 -7.03 -16.40 11.18
C MET A 28 -7.46 -15.75 9.88
N ASP A 29 -7.95 -14.51 9.93
CA ASP A 29 -8.33 -13.70 8.77
C ASP A 29 -7.24 -13.69 7.70
N ASP A 30 -7.62 -13.82 6.43
CA ASP A 30 -6.74 -13.88 5.26
C ASP A 30 -5.87 -12.63 5.08
N LYS A 31 -6.31 -11.48 5.58
CA LYS A 31 -5.59 -10.20 5.49
C LYS A 31 -4.57 -9.97 6.58
N HIS A 32 -4.46 -10.90 7.54
CA HIS A 32 -3.49 -10.75 8.61
C HIS A 32 -2.06 -11.01 8.13
N PHE A 33 -1.17 -10.18 8.66
CA PHE A 33 0.27 -10.33 8.47
C PHE A 33 0.87 -11.04 9.67
N PHE A 34 1.84 -11.90 9.39
CA PHE A 34 2.66 -12.51 10.42
C PHE A 34 4.12 -12.56 9.96
N GLY A 35 5.04 -12.63 10.90
CA GLY A 35 6.47 -12.61 10.60
C GLY A 35 7.25 -13.69 11.32
N ILE A 36 8.29 -14.19 10.65
CA ILE A 36 9.31 -15.03 11.27
C ILE A 36 10.57 -14.20 11.41
N HIS A 37 11.09 -14.14 12.64
CA HIS A 37 12.27 -13.37 12.98
C HIS A 37 13.32 -14.28 13.56
N ILE A 38 14.55 -14.19 13.04
CA ILE A 38 15.70 -14.90 13.58
C ILE A 38 16.67 -13.86 14.12
N TYR A 39 17.02 -13.99 15.39
CA TYR A 39 17.89 -13.08 16.10
C TYR A 39 19.24 -13.74 16.42
N GLY A 40 20.28 -12.92 16.58
CA GLY A 40 21.62 -13.33 16.99
C GLY A 40 22.26 -12.31 17.91
N GLU A 41 23.57 -12.38 18.05
CA GLU A 41 24.35 -11.46 18.85
C GLU A 41 24.23 -10.00 18.36
N ASP A 42 24.57 -9.06 19.21
CA ASP A 42 24.56 -7.64 18.89
C ASP A 42 25.58 -7.31 17.80
N GLN A 43 25.15 -6.60 16.77
CA GLN A 43 26.01 -6.14 15.68
C GLN A 43 25.47 -4.87 15.01
N SER A 44 26.24 -4.26 14.13
CA SER A 44 25.69 -3.29 13.18
C SER A 44 24.53 -3.92 12.39
N PRO A 45 23.44 -3.19 12.16
CA PRO A 45 22.29 -3.73 11.43
C PRO A 45 22.70 -4.34 10.09
N HIS A 46 22.50 -5.65 9.97
CA HIS A 46 22.71 -6.42 8.75
C HIS A 46 21.87 -7.69 8.80
N PHE A 47 20.82 -7.75 7.98
CA PHE A 47 19.91 -8.89 7.98
C PHE A 47 19.27 -9.12 6.61
N LEU A 48 18.84 -10.35 6.36
CA LEU A 48 18.06 -10.68 5.19
C LEU A 48 16.59 -10.38 5.45
N HIS A 49 15.94 -9.78 4.47
CA HIS A 49 14.55 -9.39 4.49
C HIS A 49 13.81 -9.93 3.27
N SER A 50 12.60 -10.39 3.48
CA SER A 50 11.64 -10.68 2.42
C SER A 50 10.22 -10.40 2.92
N ALA A 51 9.43 -9.75 2.10
CA ALA A 51 8.04 -9.43 2.42
C ALA A 51 7.09 -9.84 1.29
N ALA A 52 5.80 -9.62 1.50
CA ALA A 52 4.75 -10.05 0.57
C ALA A 52 4.85 -11.55 0.22
N LEU A 53 5.16 -12.36 1.22
CA LEU A 53 5.22 -13.81 1.09
C LEU A 53 3.84 -14.41 1.39
N TYR A 54 3.47 -15.43 0.64
CA TYR A 54 2.21 -16.15 0.80
C TYR A 54 2.43 -17.62 1.20
N HIS A 55 3.63 -18.16 0.93
CA HIS A 55 3.96 -19.56 1.25
C HIS A 55 5.43 -19.68 1.67
N PRO A 56 5.76 -20.52 2.67
CA PRO A 56 7.13 -20.72 3.14
C PRO A 56 8.11 -21.22 2.06
N ASP A 57 7.66 -22.09 1.16
CA ASP A 57 8.52 -22.62 0.08
C ASP A 57 9.04 -21.52 -0.84
N THR A 58 8.29 -20.42 -1.00
CA THR A 58 8.75 -19.28 -1.79
C THR A 58 10.07 -18.75 -1.25
N VAL A 59 10.19 -18.53 0.06
CA VAL A 59 11.42 -17.98 0.64
C VAL A 59 12.54 -19.01 0.64
N LEU A 60 12.25 -20.28 0.95
CA LEU A 60 13.26 -21.35 0.96
C LEU A 60 13.91 -21.52 -0.41
N ARG A 61 13.11 -21.56 -1.46
CA ARG A 61 13.59 -21.70 -2.83
C ARG A 61 14.25 -20.43 -3.37
N SER A 62 13.79 -19.26 -2.93
CA SER A 62 14.39 -17.96 -3.29
C SER A 62 15.82 -17.80 -2.77
N LEU A 63 16.11 -18.35 -1.58
CA LEU A 63 17.47 -18.33 -1.01
C LEU A 63 18.50 -19.11 -1.85
N MET A 64 18.05 -20.05 -2.67
CA MET A 64 18.91 -20.90 -3.54
C MET A 64 18.77 -20.53 -5.02
N HIS A 65 18.00 -19.52 -5.35
CA HIS A 65 17.73 -19.13 -6.73
C HIS A 65 18.90 -18.32 -7.32
N ASP A 66 19.25 -18.58 -8.56
CA ASP A 66 20.37 -17.93 -9.25
C ASP A 66 20.06 -16.51 -9.76
N GLY A 67 18.81 -16.05 -9.62
CA GLY A 67 18.38 -14.74 -10.10
C GLY A 67 18.05 -14.68 -11.59
N SER A 68 18.02 -15.81 -12.27
CA SER A 68 17.64 -15.86 -13.69
C SER A 68 16.12 -15.83 -13.87
N GLY A 69 15.67 -15.32 -15.01
CA GLY A 69 14.26 -15.28 -15.37
C GLY A 69 13.54 -13.98 -14.96
N GLU A 70 12.23 -14.03 -15.04
CA GLU A 70 11.37 -12.88 -14.74
C GLU A 70 11.21 -12.68 -13.23
N GLU A 71 11.42 -11.46 -12.76
CA GLU A 71 11.22 -11.10 -11.36
C GLU A 71 9.73 -11.21 -10.98
N PRO A 72 9.41 -11.90 -9.87
CA PRO A 72 8.03 -12.07 -9.44
C PRO A 72 7.45 -10.79 -8.84
N GLY A 73 6.14 -10.62 -8.96
CA GLY A 73 5.38 -9.53 -8.37
C GLY A 73 4.47 -9.98 -7.21
N PHE A 74 3.42 -9.20 -6.96
CA PHE A 74 2.34 -9.60 -6.05
C PHE A 74 1.43 -10.66 -6.67
N LYS A 75 1.14 -10.49 -7.95
CA LYS A 75 0.32 -11.41 -8.76
C LYS A 75 1.16 -11.96 -9.90
N ASP A 76 0.99 -13.23 -10.18
CA ASP A 76 1.52 -13.86 -11.38
C ASP A 76 0.78 -13.28 -12.61
N PRO A 77 1.46 -12.65 -13.57
CA PRO A 77 0.83 -12.02 -14.73
C PRO A 77 0.11 -13.03 -15.67
N HIS A 78 0.49 -14.31 -15.61
CA HIS A 78 -0.09 -15.33 -16.46
C HIS A 78 -1.35 -15.97 -15.88
N THR A 79 -1.39 -16.11 -14.55
CA THR A 79 -2.50 -16.79 -13.86
C THR A 79 -3.42 -15.84 -13.11
N GLY A 80 -2.97 -14.62 -12.80
CA GLY A 80 -3.69 -13.67 -11.97
C GLY A 80 -3.79 -14.04 -10.48
N THR A 81 -3.22 -15.19 -10.08
CA THR A 81 -3.16 -15.63 -8.68
C THR A 81 -2.01 -14.98 -7.92
N TRP A 82 -1.93 -15.18 -6.61
CA TRP A 82 -0.78 -14.73 -5.81
C TRP A 82 0.51 -15.35 -6.34
N ASP A 83 1.54 -14.52 -6.53
CA ASP A 83 2.78 -14.96 -7.13
C ASP A 83 3.65 -15.70 -6.11
N LEU A 84 3.72 -17.03 -6.25
CA LEU A 84 4.50 -17.92 -5.39
C LEU A 84 5.87 -18.27 -5.99
N ARG A 85 6.19 -17.76 -7.19
CA ARG A 85 7.44 -18.07 -7.86
C ARG A 85 8.64 -17.66 -7.00
N PRO A 86 9.61 -18.55 -6.78
CA PRO A 86 10.85 -18.21 -6.11
C PRO A 86 11.73 -17.36 -7.04
N HIS A 87 12.47 -16.42 -6.47
CA HIS A 87 13.49 -15.66 -7.20
C HIS A 87 14.47 -15.01 -6.22
N ALA A 88 15.74 -14.90 -6.58
CA ALA A 88 16.75 -14.26 -5.73
C ALA A 88 16.37 -12.82 -5.36
N SER A 89 15.69 -12.08 -6.25
CA SER A 89 15.26 -10.69 -6.01
C SER A 89 14.26 -10.53 -4.86
N ARG A 90 13.61 -11.62 -4.39
CA ARG A 90 12.74 -11.58 -3.20
C ARG A 90 13.50 -11.47 -1.89
N ILE A 91 14.79 -11.77 -1.91
CA ILE A 91 15.64 -11.75 -0.71
C ILE A 91 16.52 -10.52 -0.77
N GLU A 92 16.28 -9.59 0.12
CA GLU A 92 17.00 -8.33 0.20
C GLU A 92 17.95 -8.32 1.40
N SER A 93 19.16 -7.82 1.21
CA SER A 93 20.11 -7.60 2.29
C SER A 93 19.93 -6.17 2.79
N ILE A 94 19.51 -6.03 4.02
CA ILE A 94 19.25 -4.74 4.67
C ILE A 94 20.42 -4.40 5.58
N ASP A 95 21.03 -3.27 5.31
CA ASP A 95 22.10 -2.70 6.10
C ASP A 95 21.77 -1.23 6.51
N GLU A 96 22.76 -0.52 7.01
CA GLU A 96 22.58 0.90 7.38
C GLU A 96 22.17 1.78 6.19
N ALA A 97 22.65 1.50 4.98
CA ALA A 97 22.34 2.29 3.79
C ALA A 97 20.86 2.12 3.42
N GLU A 98 20.37 0.88 3.43
CA GLU A 98 18.95 0.59 3.18
C GLU A 98 18.05 1.17 4.28
N LEU A 99 18.45 1.10 5.54
CA LEU A 99 17.70 1.72 6.64
C LEU A 99 17.62 3.25 6.51
N LYS A 100 18.66 3.91 5.99
CA LYS A 100 18.61 5.35 5.66
C LYS A 100 17.68 5.65 4.49
N THR A 101 17.64 4.78 3.49
CA THR A 101 16.66 4.86 2.40
C THR A 101 15.24 4.74 2.96
N TRP A 102 14.99 3.77 3.82
CA TRP A 102 13.69 3.62 4.50
C TRP A 102 13.35 4.83 5.38
N GLN A 103 14.34 5.41 6.06
CA GLN A 103 14.15 6.66 6.80
C GLN A 103 13.64 7.78 5.88
N SER A 104 14.28 7.94 4.72
CA SER A 104 13.88 8.95 3.74
C SER A 104 12.48 8.70 3.21
N VAL A 105 12.11 7.45 2.90
CA VAL A 105 10.78 7.08 2.41
C VAL A 105 9.71 7.29 3.48
N THR A 106 9.95 6.88 4.71
CA THR A 106 8.96 6.94 5.80
C THR A 106 8.88 8.31 6.50
N GLY A 107 9.91 9.14 6.33
CA GLY A 107 10.03 10.41 7.04
C GLY A 107 10.35 10.26 8.52
N SER A 108 11.00 9.18 8.91
CA SER A 108 11.43 8.94 10.27
C SER A 108 12.57 9.88 10.66
N GLU A 109 12.66 10.24 11.94
CA GLU A 109 13.71 11.12 12.46
C GLU A 109 15.08 10.41 12.52
N ASP A 110 15.09 9.11 12.85
CA ASP A 110 16.30 8.31 13.02
C ASP A 110 16.17 6.98 12.25
N TRP A 111 17.16 6.70 11.39
CA TRP A 111 17.23 5.49 10.60
C TRP A 111 17.26 4.21 11.47
N ARG A 112 17.86 4.29 12.67
CA ARG A 112 17.97 3.16 13.60
C ARG A 112 16.63 2.67 14.10
N SER A 113 15.62 3.52 14.03
CA SER A 113 14.26 3.23 14.51
C SER A 113 13.20 3.37 13.43
N THR A 114 13.60 3.50 12.17
CA THR A 114 12.69 3.61 11.04
C THR A 114 11.77 2.39 10.94
N PRO A 115 10.49 2.52 10.54
CA PRO A 115 9.65 1.37 10.21
C PRO A 115 10.26 0.54 9.09
N MET A 116 10.04 -0.77 9.15
CA MET A 116 10.36 -1.65 8.02
C MET A 116 9.48 -1.30 6.82
N VAL A 117 10.07 -1.34 5.64
CA VAL A 117 9.37 -1.16 4.36
C VAL A 117 9.21 -2.53 3.72
N SER A 118 8.00 -2.87 3.33
CA SER A 118 7.68 -4.16 2.74
C SER A 118 7.67 -4.04 1.22
N THR A 119 8.69 -4.57 0.58
CA THR A 119 8.83 -4.65 -0.87
C THR A 119 8.67 -6.09 -1.33
N VAL A 120 8.12 -6.29 -2.51
CA VAL A 120 7.89 -7.64 -3.06
C VAL A 120 9.17 -8.24 -3.66
N ASN A 121 10.07 -7.37 -4.13
CA ASN A 121 11.34 -7.73 -4.75
C ASN A 121 12.31 -6.54 -4.78
N SER A 122 13.54 -6.78 -5.16
CA SER A 122 14.59 -5.75 -5.24
C SER A 122 14.32 -4.67 -6.29
N ALA A 123 13.50 -4.91 -7.32
CA ALA A 123 13.11 -3.88 -8.27
C ALA A 123 12.19 -2.83 -7.61
N ALA A 124 11.27 -3.29 -6.75
CA ALA A 124 10.44 -2.40 -5.94
C ALA A 124 11.30 -1.55 -4.98
N SER A 125 12.31 -2.15 -4.32
CA SER A 125 13.25 -1.42 -3.46
C SER A 125 14.05 -0.38 -4.24
N ARG A 126 14.57 -0.71 -5.42
CA ARG A 126 15.26 0.26 -6.29
C ARG A 126 14.35 1.44 -6.67
N THR A 127 13.09 1.15 -6.96
CA THR A 127 12.11 2.20 -7.25
C THR A 127 11.90 3.13 -6.05
N LEU A 128 11.74 2.57 -4.84
CA LEU A 128 11.64 3.34 -3.61
C LEU A 128 12.88 4.18 -3.35
N SER A 129 14.09 3.66 -3.61
CA SER A 129 15.36 4.40 -3.48
C SER A 129 15.40 5.60 -4.42
N THR A 130 14.89 5.44 -5.65
CA THR A 130 14.77 6.54 -6.61
C THR A 130 13.76 7.60 -6.13
N LEU A 131 12.66 7.18 -5.53
CA LEU A 131 11.65 8.09 -4.97
C LEU A 131 12.14 8.77 -3.69
N ALA A 132 12.97 8.11 -2.89
CA ALA A 132 13.46 8.63 -1.61
C ALA A 132 14.26 9.94 -1.73
N VAL A 133 14.87 10.18 -2.88
CA VAL A 133 15.65 11.41 -3.16
C VAL A 133 14.80 12.53 -3.74
N GLN A 134 13.51 12.28 -4.02
CA GLN A 134 12.62 13.30 -4.55
C GLN A 134 12.06 14.20 -3.44
N PRO A 135 11.70 15.45 -3.76
CA PRO A 135 11.05 16.33 -2.80
C PRO A 135 9.74 15.74 -2.29
N ARG A 136 9.55 15.81 -0.98
CA ARG A 136 8.30 15.33 -0.36
C ARG A 136 7.16 16.29 -0.59
N ILE A 137 5.95 15.77 -0.75
CA ILE A 137 4.72 16.57 -0.80
C ILE A 137 4.57 17.43 0.46
N SER A 138 5.02 16.93 1.62
CA SER A 138 5.00 17.69 2.89
C SER A 138 5.89 18.94 2.91
N LEU A 139 6.83 19.06 1.97
CA LEU A 139 7.67 20.26 1.81
C LEU A 139 7.03 21.32 0.89
N LEU A 140 5.94 20.97 0.24
CA LEU A 140 5.16 21.92 -0.56
C LEU A 140 4.19 22.65 0.34
N ASP A 141 4.07 23.96 0.14
CA ASP A 141 3.06 24.78 0.83
C ASP A 141 1.66 24.50 0.26
N LEU A 142 1.16 23.30 0.55
CA LEU A 142 -0.13 22.85 0.07
C LEU A 142 -1.21 23.09 1.12
N GLN A 143 -2.27 23.75 0.72
CA GLN A 143 -3.48 23.83 1.51
C GLN A 143 -4.37 22.63 1.20
N PHE A 144 -4.67 21.85 2.22
CA PHE A 144 -5.55 20.68 2.09
C PHE A 144 -6.93 20.98 2.63
N SER A 145 -7.93 20.61 1.86
CA SER A 145 -9.31 20.56 2.32
C SER A 145 -9.81 19.13 2.21
N ARG A 146 -10.54 18.64 3.19
CA ARG A 146 -11.22 17.35 3.09
C ARG A 146 -12.37 17.35 2.08
N GLY A 147 -12.65 18.53 1.49
CA GLY A 147 -13.86 18.73 0.67
C GLY A 147 -15.11 18.74 1.53
N TRP A 148 -16.22 18.31 0.95
CA TRP A 148 -17.51 18.27 1.62
C TRP A 148 -17.74 16.89 2.26
N ASP A 149 -18.26 16.90 3.49
CA ASP A 149 -18.74 15.72 4.18
C ASP A 149 -20.27 15.80 4.25
N GLU A 150 -20.93 14.90 3.54
CA GLU A 150 -22.39 14.95 3.38
C GLU A 150 -23.12 14.96 4.72
N SER A 151 -22.70 14.11 5.66
CA SER A 151 -23.40 14.00 6.94
C SER A 151 -23.06 15.16 7.89
N ILE A 152 -21.76 15.43 8.06
CA ILE A 152 -21.30 16.44 9.04
C ILE A 152 -21.59 17.86 8.57
N ASP A 153 -21.32 18.17 7.30
CA ASP A 153 -21.47 19.53 6.80
C ASP A 153 -22.93 19.89 6.53
N ARG A 154 -23.79 18.90 6.21
CA ARG A 154 -25.24 19.06 6.18
C ARG A 154 -25.78 19.36 7.59
N GLN A 155 -25.38 18.60 8.60
CA GLN A 155 -25.80 18.85 9.99
C GLN A 155 -25.38 20.26 10.48
N LYS A 156 -24.24 20.73 10.00
CA LYS A 156 -23.73 22.09 10.29
C LYS A 156 -24.36 23.19 9.43
N GLY A 157 -25.32 22.83 8.56
CA GLY A 157 -26.01 23.80 7.70
C GLY A 157 -25.13 24.43 6.62
N ARG A 158 -23.99 23.82 6.28
CA ARG A 158 -23.08 24.33 5.26
C ARG A 158 -23.61 24.12 3.84
N PHE A 159 -24.47 23.16 3.64
CA PHE A 159 -25.23 22.96 2.41
C PHE A 159 -26.58 22.29 2.72
N ILE A 160 -27.49 22.39 1.76
CA ILE A 160 -28.84 21.82 1.84
C ILE A 160 -28.97 20.81 0.70
N GLN A 161 -29.38 19.59 1.04
CA GLN A 161 -29.71 18.59 0.02
C GLN A 161 -31.08 18.91 -0.56
N ARG A 162 -31.14 19.13 -1.85
CA ARG A 162 -32.38 19.35 -2.62
C ARG A 162 -32.31 18.56 -3.92
N TRP A 163 -33.45 18.11 -4.36
CA TRP A 163 -33.61 17.50 -5.67
C TRP A 163 -34.21 18.51 -6.65
N GLY A 164 -34.01 18.32 -7.96
CA GLY A 164 -34.57 19.16 -8.99
C GLY A 164 -33.93 20.56 -9.09
N GLN A 165 -32.62 20.65 -8.91
CA GLN A 165 -31.90 21.90 -9.17
C GLN A 165 -32.00 22.25 -10.66
N SER A 166 -32.18 23.54 -10.97
CA SER A 166 -32.30 24.05 -12.34
C SER A 166 -30.94 24.25 -13.02
N SER A 167 -29.85 24.23 -12.25
CA SER A 167 -28.49 24.41 -12.75
C SER A 167 -27.53 23.44 -12.10
N TRP A 168 -26.63 22.85 -12.89
CA TRP A 168 -25.54 22.03 -12.40
C TRP A 168 -24.47 22.82 -11.62
N GLU A 169 -24.41 24.14 -11.85
CA GLU A 169 -23.46 25.04 -11.15
C GLU A 169 -23.79 25.13 -9.65
N ASP A 170 -25.06 24.94 -9.29
CA ASP A 170 -25.54 25.01 -7.91
C ASP A 170 -25.63 23.65 -7.24
N ALA A 171 -25.24 22.57 -7.93
CA ALA A 171 -25.42 21.20 -7.45
C ALA A 171 -24.12 20.60 -6.92
N ILE A 172 -24.19 20.01 -5.73
CA ILE A 172 -23.15 19.10 -5.21
C ILE A 172 -23.54 17.68 -5.59
N LEU A 173 -22.74 17.08 -6.46
CA LEU A 173 -22.96 15.71 -6.90
C LEU A 173 -22.36 14.72 -5.89
N GLN A 174 -23.03 13.60 -5.66
CA GLN A 174 -22.60 12.57 -4.73
C GLN A 174 -22.81 11.15 -5.26
N GLY A 175 -22.04 10.20 -4.76
CA GLY A 175 -22.21 8.79 -5.10
C GLY A 175 -22.20 8.53 -6.61
N PRO A 176 -23.24 7.91 -7.17
CA PRO A 176 -23.33 7.60 -8.60
C PRO A 176 -23.26 8.83 -9.52
N HIS A 177 -23.58 10.02 -9.05
CA HIS A 177 -23.49 11.26 -9.80
C HIS A 177 -22.05 11.65 -10.13
N LEU A 178 -21.07 11.22 -9.31
CA LEU A 178 -19.65 11.45 -9.51
C LEU A 178 -18.99 10.36 -10.38
N HIS A 179 -19.67 9.92 -11.41
CA HIS A 179 -19.17 8.84 -12.25
C HIS A 179 -18.02 9.28 -13.13
N VAL A 180 -16.82 8.78 -12.86
CA VAL A 180 -15.56 9.23 -13.46
C VAL A 180 -15.26 8.56 -14.79
N SER A 181 -15.69 7.30 -15.01
CA SER A 181 -15.25 6.51 -16.15
C SER A 181 -16.09 6.68 -17.41
N THR A 182 -17.39 6.94 -17.28
CA THR A 182 -18.30 7.14 -18.42
C THR A 182 -19.37 8.18 -18.14
N PRO A 183 -18.98 9.42 -17.87
CA PRO A 183 -19.92 10.44 -17.38
C PRO A 183 -21.01 10.83 -18.39
N LEU A 184 -20.77 10.55 -19.68
CA LEU A 184 -21.70 10.96 -20.77
C LEU A 184 -22.74 9.90 -21.12
N TYR A 185 -22.61 8.67 -20.62
CA TYR A 185 -23.51 7.56 -21.00
C TYR A 185 -24.54 7.18 -19.97
N LYS A 186 -24.40 7.69 -18.77
CA LYS A 186 -25.28 7.28 -17.66
C LYS A 186 -25.59 8.46 -16.77
N GLN A 187 -26.87 8.61 -16.46
CA GLN A 187 -27.35 9.53 -15.43
C GLN A 187 -27.99 8.74 -14.30
N PRO A 188 -27.78 9.14 -13.04
CA PRO A 188 -28.50 8.55 -11.93
C PRO A 188 -29.97 9.01 -11.93
N ASN A 189 -30.86 8.11 -11.53
CA ASN A 189 -32.24 8.44 -11.27
C ASN A 189 -32.37 9.20 -9.94
N GLU A 190 -33.42 9.97 -9.76
CA GLU A 190 -33.71 10.70 -8.50
C GLU A 190 -33.74 9.79 -7.27
N SER A 191 -34.14 8.54 -7.43
CA SER A 191 -34.25 7.54 -6.38
C SER A 191 -33.02 6.65 -6.21
N MET A 192 -31.90 6.94 -6.88
CA MET A 192 -30.73 6.10 -6.84
C MET A 192 -30.15 5.98 -5.44
N LYS A 193 -30.01 4.75 -5.00
CA LYS A 193 -29.40 4.38 -3.71
C LYS A 193 -28.08 3.62 -3.86
N HIS A 194 -27.86 3.02 -5.03
CA HIS A 194 -26.71 2.16 -5.30
C HIS A 194 -26.09 2.47 -6.66
N ASN A 195 -24.82 2.17 -6.86
CA ASN A 195 -24.10 2.38 -8.11
C ASN A 195 -24.65 1.60 -9.31
N GLN A 196 -25.59 0.70 -9.09
CA GLN A 196 -26.24 -0.10 -10.13
C GLN A 196 -27.54 0.54 -10.66
N ASP A 197 -28.06 1.57 -9.97
CA ASP A 197 -29.31 2.24 -10.33
C ASP A 197 -29.08 3.32 -11.39
N TRP A 198 -28.69 2.89 -12.60
CA TRP A 198 -28.35 3.78 -13.69
C TRP A 198 -29.39 3.76 -14.80
N THR A 199 -29.62 4.91 -15.42
CA THR A 199 -30.27 5.00 -16.74
C THR A 199 -29.28 5.46 -17.81
N SER A 200 -29.54 5.07 -19.05
CA SER A 200 -28.85 5.67 -20.20
C SER A 200 -29.19 7.16 -20.26
N THR A 201 -28.19 7.99 -20.54
CA THR A 201 -28.41 9.40 -20.81
C THR A 201 -28.65 9.55 -22.30
N ASP A 202 -29.82 10.00 -22.71
CA ASP A 202 -30.01 10.60 -24.00
C ASP A 202 -29.55 12.07 -23.87
N LEU A 203 -28.43 12.37 -24.52
CA LEU A 203 -27.90 13.72 -24.62
C LEU A 203 -28.51 14.41 -25.83
N GLU A 204 -29.82 14.62 -25.84
CA GLU A 204 -30.46 15.55 -26.78
C GLU A 204 -30.49 16.96 -26.21
#